data_df5de6c3558381a2f800886e9a271a81
#
_entry.id   df5de6c3558381a2f800886e9a271a81
#
_cell.length_a   1.000
_cell.length_b   1.000
_cell.length_c   1.000
_cell.angle_alpha   90.00
_cell.angle_beta   90.00
_cell.angle_gamma   90.00
#
_symmetry.space_group_name_H-M   'P 1'
#
loop_
_entity.id
_entity.type
_entity.pdbx_description
1 polymer ?
#
loop_
_entity_poly.entity_id
_entity_poly.type
_entity_poly.pdbx_seq_one_letter_code
_entity_poly.pdbx_strand_id
1 'polypeptide(L)'
;MTEIRDLPIIDHQAAEPSAFTAEALIDDVRRLRHLRADPLPPVTFLEFDGDLTDWLVGQGLARPFPHWACFHTTMFAVELEGLVCGIIPRTIGGPYAVLIAEQLHVSGTRLIVGLTSAGRVSPDLPIPSLVVATQAIRDEGTSYHYVPTAQEIACRSRFTQPIEKQLSIAGF
;
A
#
# COMPACT_ATOMS: atom_id res chain seq x y z
N MET A 1 11.94 21.55 29.15
CA MET A 1 11.55 21.03 27.84
C MET A 1 12.68 20.11 27.40
N THR A 2 12.48 18.80 27.54
CA THR A 2 13.47 17.80 27.06
C THR A 2 13.46 17.91 25.54
N GLU A 3 14.61 18.20 24.94
CA GLU A 3 14.70 18.27 23.49
C GLU A 3 14.35 16.87 22.92
N ILE A 4 13.44 16.84 21.96
CA ILE A 4 12.97 15.64 21.23
C ILE A 4 14.11 14.95 20.44
N ARG A 5 15.34 15.39 20.63
CA ARG A 5 16.52 14.92 19.88
C ARG A 5 17.03 13.54 20.28
N ASP A 6 16.51 12.94 21.36
CA ASP A 6 17.02 11.68 21.91
C ASP A 6 16.17 10.45 21.50
N LEU A 7 15.25 10.58 20.55
CA LEU A 7 14.49 9.43 20.06
C LEU A 7 15.28 8.73 18.95
N PRO A 8 15.64 7.44 19.12
CA PRO A 8 16.42 6.69 18.13
C PRO A 8 15.81 6.71 16.72
N ILE A 9 14.48 6.80 16.64
CA ILE A 9 13.73 6.88 15.37
C ILE A 9 14.01 8.16 14.58
N ILE A 10 14.56 9.20 15.20
CA ILE A 10 14.87 10.49 14.56
C ILE A 10 16.36 10.63 14.30
N ASP A 11 17.18 9.84 14.98
CA ASP A 11 18.65 9.90 14.98
C ASP A 11 19.27 8.86 14.03
N HIS A 12 18.71 8.73 12.82
CA HIS A 12 19.30 7.86 11.80
C HIS A 12 19.30 8.55 10.44
N GLN A 13 20.15 8.09 9.55
CA GLN A 13 20.22 8.57 8.17
C GLN A 13 19.34 7.68 7.29
N ALA A 14 18.17 8.16 6.92
CA ALA A 14 17.21 7.41 6.06
C ALA A 14 17.80 6.98 4.70
N ALA A 15 18.94 7.57 4.30
CA ALA A 15 19.64 7.21 3.07
C ALA A 15 20.66 6.06 3.24
N GLU A 16 20.92 5.60 4.45
CA GLU A 16 21.80 4.44 4.66
C GLU A 16 21.17 3.15 4.15
N PRO A 17 21.94 2.31 3.44
CA PRO A 17 21.43 1.02 2.97
C PRO A 17 20.99 0.13 4.14
N SER A 18 19.82 -0.48 4.02
CA SER A 18 19.39 -1.49 4.98
C SER A 18 20.24 -2.74 4.90
N ALA A 19 20.59 -3.32 6.04
CA ALA A 19 21.28 -4.62 6.10
C ALA A 19 20.41 -5.78 5.59
N PHE A 20 19.10 -5.62 5.62
CA PHE A 20 18.12 -6.57 5.10
C PHE A 20 17.20 -5.84 4.13
N THR A 21 17.13 -6.30 2.88
CA THR A 21 16.41 -5.62 1.82
C THR A 21 15.16 -6.39 1.40
N ALA A 22 14.20 -5.69 0.79
CA ALA A 22 12.99 -6.32 0.26
C ALA A 22 13.33 -7.32 -0.86
N GLU A 23 14.37 -7.07 -1.68
CA GLU A 23 14.86 -7.98 -2.70
C GLU A 23 15.33 -9.30 -2.09
N ALA A 24 16.18 -9.23 -1.07
CA ALA A 24 16.70 -10.42 -0.38
C ALA A 24 15.55 -11.24 0.24
N LEU A 25 14.55 -10.56 0.83
CA LEU A 25 13.37 -11.22 1.37
C LEU A 25 12.57 -11.96 0.28
N ILE A 26 12.30 -11.30 -0.84
CA ILE A 26 11.54 -11.89 -1.96
C ILE A 26 12.28 -13.09 -2.54
N ASP A 27 13.59 -13.01 -2.70
CA ASP A 27 14.40 -14.11 -3.23
C ASP A 27 14.41 -15.32 -2.27
N ASP A 28 14.47 -15.07 -0.97
CA ASP A 28 14.35 -16.13 0.03
C ASP A 28 12.98 -16.79 0.01
N VAL A 29 11.90 -16.02 -0.08
CA VAL A 29 10.55 -16.58 -0.21
C VAL A 29 10.40 -17.42 -1.46
N ARG A 30 10.87 -16.92 -2.60
CA ARG A 30 10.86 -17.67 -3.88
C ARG A 30 11.61 -18.99 -3.75
N ARG A 31 12.81 -18.94 -3.19
CA ARG A 31 13.63 -20.14 -2.97
C ARG A 31 12.95 -21.16 -2.07
N LEU A 32 12.41 -20.70 -0.92
CA LEU A 32 11.79 -21.58 0.09
C LEU A 32 10.46 -22.17 -0.36
N ARG A 33 9.69 -21.43 -1.18
CA ARG A 33 8.38 -21.87 -1.68
C ARG A 33 8.42 -22.40 -3.11
N HIS A 34 9.61 -22.49 -3.73
CA HIS A 34 9.80 -22.92 -5.11
C HIS A 34 8.96 -22.11 -6.12
N LEU A 35 8.84 -20.79 -5.90
CA LEU A 35 8.07 -19.90 -6.76
C LEU A 35 8.92 -19.38 -7.92
N ARG A 36 8.29 -19.26 -9.09
CA ARG A 36 8.92 -18.62 -10.25
C ARG A 36 8.94 -17.10 -10.09
N ALA A 37 9.93 -16.46 -10.69
CA ALA A 37 10.02 -15.00 -10.76
C ALA A 37 9.17 -14.47 -11.93
N ASP A 38 7.85 -14.66 -11.86
CA ASP A 38 6.94 -14.11 -12.86
C ASP A 38 6.57 -12.64 -12.53
N PRO A 39 6.33 -11.81 -13.55
CA PRO A 39 5.96 -10.41 -13.34
C PRO A 39 4.66 -10.28 -12.52
N LEU A 40 4.65 -9.38 -11.57
CA LEU A 40 3.44 -9.02 -10.85
C LEU A 40 2.53 -8.11 -11.70
N PRO A 41 1.24 -8.04 -11.37
CA PRO A 41 0.35 -7.05 -11.96
C PRO A 41 0.92 -5.64 -11.82
N PRO A 42 0.88 -4.81 -12.87
CA PRO A 42 1.47 -3.47 -12.85
C PRO A 42 0.76 -2.52 -11.90
N VAL A 43 -0.49 -2.80 -11.57
CA VAL A 43 -1.30 -2.09 -10.58
C VAL A 43 -1.71 -3.08 -9.50
N THR A 44 -1.47 -2.72 -8.24
CA THR A 44 -1.88 -3.53 -7.09
C THR A 44 -2.58 -2.67 -6.05
N PHE A 45 -3.72 -3.16 -5.58
CA PHE A 45 -4.48 -2.57 -4.50
C PHE A 45 -4.06 -3.19 -3.17
N LEU A 46 -3.72 -2.35 -2.19
CA LEU A 46 -3.66 -2.73 -0.78
C LEU A 46 -5.02 -2.42 -0.18
N GLU A 47 -5.81 -3.42 0.04
CA GLU A 47 -7.13 -3.28 0.64
C GLU A 47 -7.04 -3.58 2.14
N PHE A 48 -7.27 -2.54 2.94
CA PHE A 48 -6.99 -2.64 4.36
C PHE A 48 -8.07 -3.44 5.10
N ASP A 49 -9.32 -3.34 4.70
CA ASP A 49 -10.44 -3.98 5.39
C ASP A 49 -10.62 -5.47 5.02
N GLY A 50 -10.55 -5.81 3.76
CA GLY A 50 -10.68 -7.16 3.22
C GLY A 50 -12.06 -7.48 2.62
N ASP A 51 -13.07 -6.67 2.88
CA ASP A 51 -14.46 -6.92 2.49
C ASP A 51 -14.65 -6.92 0.97
N LEU A 52 -13.97 -6.00 0.27
CA LEU A 52 -14.00 -5.94 -1.20
C LEU A 52 -13.40 -7.20 -1.81
N THR A 53 -12.26 -7.63 -1.31
CA THR A 53 -11.60 -8.86 -1.81
C THR A 53 -12.47 -10.08 -1.56
N ASP A 54 -13.07 -10.21 -0.37
CA ASP A 54 -13.96 -11.33 -0.04
C ASP A 54 -15.18 -11.34 -0.96
N TRP A 55 -15.77 -10.18 -1.24
CA TRP A 55 -16.86 -10.05 -2.18
C TRP A 55 -16.46 -10.45 -3.61
N LEU A 56 -15.32 -9.92 -4.11
CA LEU A 56 -14.81 -10.25 -5.44
C LEU A 56 -14.53 -11.74 -5.61
N VAL A 57 -13.96 -12.38 -4.61
CA VAL A 57 -13.73 -13.84 -4.58
C VAL A 57 -15.07 -14.60 -4.57
N GLY A 58 -16.02 -14.16 -3.74
CA GLY A 58 -17.35 -14.75 -3.65
C GLY A 58 -18.14 -14.66 -4.96
N GLN A 59 -17.91 -13.62 -5.77
CA GLN A 59 -18.50 -13.46 -7.10
C GLN A 59 -17.70 -14.18 -8.21
N GLY A 60 -16.57 -14.81 -7.90
CA GLY A 60 -15.69 -15.41 -8.90
C GLY A 60 -14.94 -14.41 -9.78
N LEU A 61 -14.91 -13.13 -9.38
CA LEU A 61 -14.25 -12.03 -10.10
C LEU A 61 -12.78 -11.90 -9.76
N ALA A 62 -12.34 -12.41 -8.61
CA ALA A 62 -10.95 -12.47 -8.20
C ALA A 62 -10.52 -13.91 -7.96
N ARG A 63 -9.28 -14.23 -8.31
CA ARG A 63 -8.67 -15.55 -8.14
C ARG A 63 -7.28 -15.43 -7.50
N PRO A 64 -6.83 -16.43 -6.72
CA PRO A 64 -5.48 -16.42 -6.17
C PRO A 64 -4.42 -16.21 -7.25
N PHE A 65 -3.44 -15.34 -6.95
CA PHE A 65 -2.27 -15.12 -7.80
C PHE A 65 -1.08 -15.88 -7.22
N PRO A 66 -0.67 -17.02 -7.81
CA PRO A 66 0.24 -17.96 -7.18
C PRO A 66 1.71 -17.49 -7.12
N HIS A 67 2.08 -16.47 -7.91
CA HIS A 67 3.46 -16.01 -8.04
C HIS A 67 3.84 -14.88 -7.06
N TRP A 68 2.92 -14.51 -6.18
CA TRP A 68 3.20 -13.55 -5.11
C TRP A 68 4.09 -14.17 -4.04
N ALA A 69 5.36 -13.73 -4.01
CA ALA A 69 6.36 -14.24 -3.09
C ALA A 69 6.35 -13.45 -1.78
N CYS A 70 5.39 -13.75 -0.92
CA CYS A 70 5.28 -13.13 0.41
C CYS A 70 4.98 -14.18 1.47
N PHE A 71 5.57 -14.05 2.67
CA PHE A 71 5.31 -14.96 3.77
C PHE A 71 3.95 -14.69 4.44
N HIS A 72 3.47 -13.46 4.37
CA HIS A 72 2.42 -12.96 5.26
C HIS A 72 1.08 -12.74 4.56
N THR A 73 1.07 -12.59 3.23
CA THR A 73 -0.15 -12.26 2.48
C THR A 73 -0.39 -13.18 1.30
N THR A 74 -1.63 -13.19 0.86
CA THR A 74 -2.05 -13.75 -0.43
C THR A 74 -2.46 -12.62 -1.34
N MET A 75 -2.00 -12.66 -2.59
CA MET A 75 -2.47 -11.77 -3.65
C MET A 75 -3.55 -12.47 -4.45
N PHE A 76 -4.58 -11.73 -4.83
CA PHE A 76 -5.57 -12.15 -5.82
C PHE A 76 -5.39 -11.33 -7.09
N ALA A 77 -5.70 -11.93 -8.23
CA ALA A 77 -5.78 -11.23 -9.50
C ALA A 77 -7.24 -10.91 -9.82
N VAL A 78 -7.49 -9.68 -10.20
CA VAL A 78 -8.79 -9.17 -10.68
C VAL A 78 -8.59 -8.48 -12.03
N GLU A 79 -9.52 -8.65 -12.95
CA GLU A 79 -9.48 -7.98 -14.25
C GLU A 79 -10.38 -6.74 -14.23
N LEU A 80 -9.81 -5.59 -14.52
CA LEU A 80 -10.49 -4.30 -14.59
C LEU A 80 -10.25 -3.68 -15.97
N GLU A 81 -11.29 -3.51 -16.76
CA GLU A 81 -11.21 -2.90 -18.11
C GLU A 81 -10.10 -3.53 -19.00
N GLY A 82 -9.95 -4.86 -18.94
CA GLY A 82 -8.92 -5.60 -19.69
C GLY A 82 -7.51 -5.52 -19.07
N LEU A 83 -7.33 -4.86 -17.93
CA LEU A 83 -6.07 -4.84 -17.18
C LEU A 83 -6.15 -5.82 -16.01
N VAL A 84 -5.17 -6.72 -15.93
CA VAL A 84 -5.01 -7.57 -14.75
C VAL A 84 -4.35 -6.76 -13.64
N CYS A 85 -5.07 -6.61 -12.53
CA CYS A 85 -4.64 -5.94 -11.31
C CYS A 85 -4.43 -6.94 -10.19
N GLY A 86 -3.52 -6.65 -9.28
CA GLY A 86 -3.38 -7.36 -8.01
C GLY A 86 -4.26 -6.73 -6.93
N ILE A 87 -4.76 -7.55 -5.99
CA ILE A 87 -5.37 -7.06 -4.76
C ILE A 87 -4.86 -7.90 -3.59
N ILE A 88 -4.43 -7.22 -2.52
CA ILE A 88 -3.93 -7.83 -1.30
C ILE A 88 -4.81 -7.34 -0.15
N PRO A 89 -5.64 -8.21 0.42
CA PRO A 89 -6.54 -7.83 1.49
C PRO A 89 -5.86 -7.74 2.86
N ARG A 90 -6.50 -7.03 3.78
CA ARG A 90 -6.17 -7.00 5.22
C ARG A 90 -4.77 -6.48 5.51
N THR A 91 -4.31 -5.48 4.75
CA THR A 91 -2.99 -4.85 4.94
C THR A 91 -3.05 -3.73 5.99
N ILE A 92 -3.64 -4.02 7.15
CA ILE A 92 -3.89 -3.05 8.21
C ILE A 92 -2.61 -2.66 8.93
N GLY A 93 -2.41 -1.36 9.07
CA GLY A 93 -1.32 -0.76 9.84
C GLY A 93 -0.16 -0.27 8.98
N GLY A 94 0.34 0.93 9.30
CA GLY A 94 1.41 1.59 8.53
C GLY A 94 2.65 0.72 8.30
N PRO A 95 3.26 0.13 9.35
CA PRO A 95 4.44 -0.73 9.17
C PRO A 95 4.19 -1.92 8.25
N TYR A 96 3.02 -2.54 8.36
CA TYR A 96 2.68 -3.70 7.56
C TYR A 96 2.41 -3.32 6.10
N ALA A 97 1.64 -2.26 5.88
CA ALA A 97 1.38 -1.75 4.53
C ALA A 97 2.67 -1.36 3.80
N VAL A 98 3.62 -0.72 4.50
CA VAL A 98 4.92 -0.34 3.94
C VAL A 98 5.76 -1.57 3.63
N LEU A 99 5.84 -2.56 4.53
CA LEU A 99 6.54 -3.82 4.28
C LEU A 99 6.04 -4.50 2.99
N ILE A 100 4.71 -4.54 2.78
CA ILE A 100 4.13 -5.12 1.58
C ILE A 100 4.40 -4.23 0.35
N ALA A 101 4.35 -2.91 0.50
CA ALA A 101 4.61 -1.97 -0.59
C ALA A 101 6.07 -2.07 -1.10
N GLU A 102 7.05 -2.23 -0.22
CA GLU A 102 8.45 -2.49 -0.61
C GLU A 102 8.58 -3.77 -1.42
N GLN A 103 7.97 -4.85 -0.96
CA GLN A 103 7.99 -6.14 -1.68
C GLN A 103 7.32 -6.05 -3.05
N LEU A 104 6.21 -5.31 -3.16
CA LEU A 104 5.54 -5.05 -4.44
C LEU A 104 6.43 -4.24 -5.38
N HIS A 105 7.09 -3.20 -4.86
CA HIS A 105 7.98 -2.34 -5.64
C HIS A 105 9.13 -3.13 -6.27
N VAL A 106 9.87 -3.90 -5.47
CA VAL A 106 11.01 -4.70 -5.96
C VAL A 106 10.57 -5.87 -6.85
N SER A 107 9.31 -6.28 -6.75
CA SER A 107 8.71 -7.31 -7.62
C SER A 107 8.09 -6.77 -8.91
N GLY A 108 8.18 -5.44 -9.16
CA GLY A 108 7.83 -4.82 -10.44
C GLY A 108 6.45 -4.18 -10.52
N THR A 109 5.70 -4.10 -9.43
CA THR A 109 4.46 -3.30 -9.38
C THR A 109 4.79 -1.82 -9.61
N ARG A 110 4.03 -1.16 -10.49
CA ARG A 110 4.29 0.23 -10.91
C ARG A 110 3.39 1.26 -10.22
N LEU A 111 2.21 0.84 -9.79
CA LEU A 111 1.26 1.65 -9.05
C LEU A 111 0.67 0.84 -7.91
N ILE A 112 0.79 1.36 -6.71
CA ILE A 112 0.14 0.83 -5.52
C ILE A 112 -0.97 1.80 -5.11
N VAL A 113 -2.16 1.27 -4.90
CA VAL A 113 -3.34 2.04 -4.49
C VAL A 113 -3.84 1.50 -3.15
N GLY A 114 -3.81 2.32 -2.11
CA GLY A 114 -4.42 1.98 -0.82
C GLY A 114 -5.94 2.20 -0.86
N LEU A 115 -6.69 1.21 -0.41
CA LEU A 115 -8.14 1.28 -0.24
C LEU A 115 -8.48 0.95 1.21
N THR A 116 -9.22 1.83 1.88
CA THR A 116 -9.62 1.64 3.27
C THR A 116 -10.93 2.34 3.55
N SER A 117 -11.69 1.83 4.50
CA SER A 117 -12.73 2.61 5.17
C SER A 117 -12.11 3.60 6.15
N ALA A 118 -12.82 4.67 6.43
CA ALA A 118 -12.38 5.69 7.39
C ALA A 118 -13.55 6.21 8.22
N GLY A 119 -13.28 6.51 9.48
CA GLY A 119 -14.22 7.18 10.36
C GLY A 119 -14.39 8.65 9.98
N ARG A 120 -15.65 9.09 9.85
CA ARG A 120 -15.96 10.51 9.69
C ARG A 120 -15.76 11.28 11.00
N VAL A 121 -14.87 12.26 10.98
CA VAL A 121 -14.65 13.17 12.13
C VAL A 121 -15.46 14.46 11.98
N SER A 122 -15.46 15.05 10.76
CA SER A 122 -16.25 16.26 10.51
C SER A 122 -17.72 15.92 10.22
N PRO A 123 -18.68 16.58 10.91
CA PRO A 123 -20.12 16.42 10.62
C PRO A 123 -20.51 16.94 9.21
N ASP A 124 -19.72 17.84 8.63
CA ASP A 124 -20.00 18.47 7.35
C ASP A 124 -19.67 17.57 6.15
N LEU A 125 -18.90 16.51 6.38
CA LEU A 125 -18.61 15.53 5.32
C LEU A 125 -19.84 14.64 5.08
N PRO A 126 -20.43 14.64 3.88
CA PRO A 126 -21.56 13.75 3.59
C PRO A 126 -21.14 12.27 3.61
N ILE A 127 -22.08 11.38 3.91
CA ILE A 127 -21.89 9.92 3.84
C ILE A 127 -22.97 9.33 2.92
N PRO A 128 -22.62 8.45 1.98
CA PRO A 128 -21.28 7.96 1.67
C PRO A 128 -20.45 8.99 0.88
N SER A 129 -19.12 8.94 1.06
CA SER A 129 -18.16 9.75 0.29
C SER A 129 -16.92 8.94 -0.02
N LEU A 130 -16.29 9.23 -1.16
CA LEU A 130 -14.92 8.79 -1.44
C LEU A 130 -13.97 9.96 -1.19
N VAL A 131 -12.90 9.69 -0.46
CA VAL A 131 -11.87 10.68 -0.11
C VAL A 131 -10.56 10.25 -0.75
N VAL A 132 -9.98 11.14 -1.54
CA VAL A 132 -8.61 10.96 -2.06
C VAL A 132 -7.65 11.65 -1.09
N ALA A 133 -6.81 10.87 -0.41
CA ALA A 133 -5.83 11.41 0.52
C ALA A 133 -4.70 12.10 -0.25
N THR A 134 -4.59 13.42 -0.12
CA THR A 134 -3.55 14.24 -0.75
C THR A 134 -2.43 14.59 0.22
N GLN A 135 -2.68 14.50 1.52
CA GLN A 135 -1.75 14.84 2.59
C GLN A 135 -2.08 14.01 3.83
N ALA A 136 -1.07 13.73 4.65
CA ALA A 136 -1.22 13.03 5.91
C ALA A 136 -0.40 13.71 7.02
N ILE A 137 -0.96 13.72 8.23
CA ILE A 137 -0.23 14.07 9.46
C ILE A 137 0.62 12.86 9.84
N ARG A 138 1.86 13.10 10.21
CA ARG A 138 2.84 12.08 10.58
C ARG A 138 2.87 11.90 12.10
N ASP A 139 1.88 11.23 12.65
CA ASP A 139 1.78 10.89 14.07
C ASP A 139 2.08 9.42 14.38
N GLU A 140 2.74 8.75 13.43
CA GLU A 140 3.18 7.36 13.49
C GLU A 140 4.71 7.23 13.45
N GLY A 141 5.26 6.04 13.60
CA GLY A 141 6.71 5.82 13.65
C GLY A 141 7.36 5.41 12.32
N THR A 142 6.59 4.84 11.40
CA THR A 142 7.13 4.18 10.21
C THR A 142 7.74 5.14 9.21
N SER A 143 7.06 6.24 8.92
CA SER A 143 7.50 7.19 7.89
C SER A 143 8.83 7.89 8.23
N TYR A 144 9.20 7.97 9.50
CA TYR A 144 10.47 8.54 9.94
C TYR A 144 11.69 7.73 9.48
N HIS A 145 11.52 6.45 9.18
CA HIS A 145 12.57 5.61 8.61
C HIS A 145 12.84 5.88 7.12
N TYR A 146 11.96 6.61 6.43
CA TYR A 146 12.03 6.81 4.98
C TYR A 146 12.30 8.25 4.58
N VAL A 147 11.82 9.21 5.35
CA VAL A 147 11.90 10.64 5.01
C VAL A 147 12.23 11.49 6.24
N PRO A 148 12.93 12.62 6.05
CA PRO A 148 13.30 13.53 7.14
C PRO A 148 12.09 13.95 7.98
N THR A 149 12.37 14.38 9.21
CA THR A 149 11.37 14.84 10.17
C THR A 149 10.54 15.99 9.62
N ALA A 150 9.22 15.81 9.63
CA ALA A 150 8.23 16.84 9.29
C ALA A 150 6.91 16.45 9.97
N GLN A 151 6.01 17.41 10.18
CA GLN A 151 4.70 17.14 10.76
C GLN A 151 3.74 16.50 9.76
N GLU A 152 3.90 16.83 8.49
CA GLU A 152 3.01 16.42 7.41
C GLU A 152 3.81 15.91 6.22
N ILE A 153 3.16 15.08 5.41
CA ILE A 153 3.68 14.60 4.14
C ILE A 153 2.60 14.69 3.06
N ALA A 154 2.96 15.27 1.91
CA ALA A 154 2.06 15.32 0.76
C ALA A 154 2.20 14.08 -0.11
N CYS A 155 1.09 13.61 -0.66
CA CYS A 155 1.09 12.61 -1.71
C CYS A 155 1.71 13.18 -3.00
N ARG A 156 2.79 12.56 -3.47
CA ARG A 156 3.51 12.98 -4.69
C ARG A 156 3.11 12.17 -5.93
N SER A 157 2.01 11.42 -5.85
CA SER A 157 1.55 10.62 -6.98
C SER A 157 1.02 11.51 -8.11
N ARG A 158 1.49 11.28 -9.33
CA ARG A 158 0.96 11.92 -10.55
C ARG A 158 -0.48 11.49 -10.87
N PHE A 159 -0.99 10.46 -10.20
CA PHE A 159 -2.33 9.93 -10.43
C PHE A 159 -3.40 10.56 -9.53
N THR A 160 -3.02 11.33 -8.50
CA THR A 160 -3.98 11.95 -7.56
C THR A 160 -5.02 12.79 -8.30
N GLN A 161 -4.59 13.80 -9.08
CA GLN A 161 -5.52 14.65 -9.83
C GLN A 161 -6.36 13.91 -10.89
N PRO A 162 -5.79 12.98 -11.71
CA PRO A 162 -6.61 12.14 -12.59
C PRO A 162 -7.68 11.33 -11.84
N ILE A 163 -7.38 10.77 -10.68
CA ILE A 163 -8.34 10.02 -9.87
C ILE A 163 -9.46 10.94 -9.37
N GLU A 164 -9.14 12.07 -8.77
CA GLU A 164 -10.12 13.06 -8.32
C GLU A 164 -11.07 13.48 -9.45
N LYS A 165 -10.52 13.75 -10.64
CA LYS A 165 -11.31 14.12 -11.82
C LYS A 165 -12.27 12.99 -12.24
N GLN A 166 -11.80 11.74 -12.26
CA GLN A 166 -12.64 10.61 -12.66
C GLN A 166 -13.74 10.33 -11.63
N LEU A 167 -13.43 10.43 -10.34
CA LEU A 167 -14.44 10.30 -9.28
C LEU A 167 -15.53 11.36 -9.40
N SER A 168 -15.14 12.62 -9.63
CA SER A 168 -16.11 13.71 -9.87
C SER A 168 -16.98 13.48 -11.10
N ILE A 169 -16.44 12.92 -12.19
CA ILE A 169 -17.21 12.56 -13.40
C ILE A 169 -18.19 11.42 -13.09
N ALA A 170 -17.81 10.48 -12.23
CA ALA A 170 -18.62 9.36 -11.80
C ALA A 170 -19.69 9.75 -10.75
N GLY A 171 -19.70 10.99 -10.28
CA GLY A 171 -20.71 11.51 -9.35
C GLY A 171 -20.37 11.33 -7.85
N PHE A 172 -19.08 11.16 -7.54
CA PHE A 172 -18.55 11.11 -6.16
C PHE A 172 -17.88 12.40 -5.74
#